data_2b2681b922b3705e5e04c91b77363c54
#
_entry.id   2b2681b922b3705e5e04c91b77363c54
#
_cell.length_a   1.000
_cell.length_b   1.000
_cell.length_c   1.000
_cell.angle_alpha   90.00
_cell.angle_beta   90.00
_cell.angle_gamma   90.00
#
_symmetry.space_group_name_H-M   'P 1'
#
loop_
_entity.id
_entity.type
_entity.pdbx_description
1 polymer ?
#
loop_
_entity_poly.entity_id
_entity_poly.type
_entity_poly.pdbx_seq_one_letter_code
_entity_poly.pdbx_strand_id
1 'polypeptide(L)'
;AFDEHTRELIEKVERSRSAKSQKQAIESVERYIIDLLQRIDEVTPFINLSLTTSGANLNSSLPQQVSPGLLLQASNHINRSNTNPMGQVGPDFQVTLYSVFYHMDQENSKSKTRVDWKEDMKKAFVKVMRTPSDTDAYSYELQIEQDFDDGRYHNEDEKCQTMTLNLNQIVKLYFSVSGNLLKLPEQDNPVLVLKVDKNIEGKHTGTS
;
A
#
# COMPACT_ATOMS: atom_id res chain seq x y z
N ALA A 1 4.25 21.80 22.69
CA ALA A 1 4.07 22.80 21.61
C ALA A 1 2.63 22.88 21.10
N PHE A 2 1.98 21.73 20.77
CA PHE A 2 0.59 21.72 20.28
C PHE A 2 -0.40 22.17 21.36
N ASP A 3 -0.28 21.62 22.54
CA ASP A 3 -1.13 21.91 23.70
C ASP A 3 -1.01 23.38 24.17
N GLU A 4 0.17 23.94 24.06
CA GLU A 4 0.48 25.30 24.49
C GLU A 4 -0.13 26.34 23.53
N HIS A 5 -0.04 26.10 22.24
CA HIS A 5 -0.63 27.00 21.23
C HIS A 5 -2.16 26.98 21.25
N THR A 6 -2.74 25.81 21.47
CA THR A 6 -4.21 25.66 21.62
C THR A 6 -4.70 26.36 22.88
N ARG A 7 -3.97 26.25 23.98
CA ARG A 7 -4.27 27.00 25.24
C ARG A 7 -4.22 28.53 25.04
N GLU A 8 -3.18 29.03 24.40
CA GLU A 8 -3.07 30.47 24.11
C GLU A 8 -4.23 30.99 23.25
N LEU A 9 -4.70 30.23 22.28
CA LEU A 9 -5.83 30.58 21.43
C LEU A 9 -7.16 30.60 22.23
N ILE A 10 -7.38 29.62 23.06
CA ILE A 10 -8.57 29.57 23.96
C ILE A 10 -8.57 30.75 24.91
N GLU A 11 -7.43 31.06 25.58
CA GLU A 11 -7.32 32.21 26.48
C GLU A 11 -7.55 33.55 25.75
N LYS A 12 -7.11 33.70 24.48
CA LYS A 12 -7.40 34.89 23.67
C LYS A 12 -8.89 35.05 23.37
N VAL A 13 -9.59 33.97 23.10
CA VAL A 13 -11.03 33.98 22.87
C VAL A 13 -11.78 34.39 24.15
N GLU A 14 -11.39 33.84 25.31
CA GLU A 14 -12.03 34.14 26.60
C GLU A 14 -11.77 35.57 27.07
N ARG A 15 -10.60 36.15 26.79
CA ARG A 15 -10.24 37.52 27.19
C ARG A 15 -10.84 38.60 26.29
N SER A 16 -11.37 38.27 25.11
CA SER A 16 -11.91 39.25 24.18
C SER A 16 -13.32 39.71 24.60
N ARG A 17 -13.43 40.95 25.10
CA ARG A 17 -14.71 41.56 25.49
C ARG A 17 -15.47 42.21 24.35
N SER A 18 -14.94 42.23 23.12
CA SER A 18 -15.56 42.81 21.92
C SER A 18 -16.01 41.72 20.94
N ALA A 19 -17.24 41.79 20.50
CA ALA A 19 -17.80 40.82 19.53
C ALA A 19 -16.95 40.72 18.24
N LYS A 20 -16.29 41.78 17.81
CA LYS A 20 -15.41 41.82 16.65
C LYS A 20 -14.10 41.06 16.92
N SER A 21 -13.54 41.16 18.12
CA SER A 21 -12.33 40.44 18.52
C SER A 21 -12.62 38.94 18.72
N GLN A 22 -13.78 38.58 19.23
CA GLN A 22 -14.21 37.18 19.34
C GLN A 22 -14.36 36.52 17.95
N LYS A 23 -14.98 37.23 17.00
CA LYS A 23 -15.12 36.70 15.62
C LYS A 23 -13.76 36.46 14.97
N GLN A 24 -12.83 37.38 15.10
CA GLN A 24 -11.45 37.21 14.57
C GLN A 24 -10.68 36.07 15.26
N ALA A 25 -10.88 35.89 16.58
CA ALA A 25 -10.27 34.77 17.28
C ALA A 25 -10.85 33.42 16.84
N ILE A 26 -12.16 33.32 16.66
CA ILE A 26 -12.82 32.14 16.14
C ILE A 26 -12.35 31.81 14.73
N GLU A 27 -12.29 32.79 13.82
CA GLU A 27 -11.79 32.61 12.44
C GLU A 27 -10.32 32.16 12.41
N SER A 28 -9.50 32.59 13.38
CA SER A 28 -8.10 32.13 13.48
C SER A 28 -7.98 30.70 13.99
N VAL A 29 -8.83 30.30 14.95
CA VAL A 29 -8.92 28.91 15.44
C VAL A 29 -9.42 28.00 14.33
N GLU A 30 -10.47 28.39 13.61
CA GLU A 30 -11.01 27.62 12.49
C GLU A 30 -9.94 27.37 11.41
N ARG A 31 -9.22 28.41 10.99
CA ARG A 31 -8.11 28.25 10.02
C ARG A 31 -7.01 27.33 10.54
N TYR A 32 -6.67 27.42 11.81
CA TYR A 32 -5.68 26.54 12.42
C TYR A 32 -6.14 25.08 12.44
N ILE A 33 -7.42 24.82 12.76
CA ILE A 33 -7.99 23.48 12.74
C ILE A 33 -7.99 22.92 11.32
N ILE A 34 -8.36 23.72 10.32
CA ILE A 34 -8.35 23.31 8.90
C ILE A 34 -6.91 22.97 8.47
N ASP A 35 -5.92 23.81 8.76
CA ASP A 35 -4.51 23.54 8.46
C ASP A 35 -4.00 22.28 9.16
N LEU A 36 -4.41 22.06 10.41
CA LEU A 36 -4.06 20.82 11.13
C LEU A 36 -4.67 19.58 10.52
N LEU A 37 -5.96 19.62 10.18
CA LEU A 37 -6.64 18.49 9.51
C LEU A 37 -5.98 18.18 8.18
N GLN A 38 -5.64 19.20 7.40
CA GLN A 38 -4.92 19.02 6.15
C GLN A 38 -3.55 18.35 6.36
N ARG A 39 -2.78 18.77 7.39
CA ARG A 39 -1.49 18.15 7.72
C ARG A 39 -1.64 16.70 8.17
N ILE A 40 -2.67 16.40 8.97
CA ILE A 40 -2.98 15.03 9.38
C ILE A 40 -3.27 14.19 8.14
N ASP A 41 -4.10 14.69 7.23
CA ASP A 41 -4.44 14.03 5.98
C ASP A 41 -3.22 13.79 5.06
N GLU A 42 -2.30 14.76 5.03
CA GLU A 42 -1.06 14.63 4.26
C GLU A 42 -0.09 13.60 4.86
N VAL A 43 -0.01 13.53 6.22
CA VAL A 43 0.98 12.70 6.93
C VAL A 43 0.46 11.27 7.19
N THR A 44 -0.85 11.08 7.30
CA THR A 44 -1.46 9.77 7.61
C THR A 44 -1.01 8.65 6.66
N PRO A 45 -0.98 8.83 5.32
CA PRO A 45 -0.49 7.79 4.41
C PRO A 45 0.97 7.41 4.69
N PHE A 46 1.82 8.37 5.08
CA PHE A 46 3.23 8.12 5.40
C PHE A 46 3.40 7.35 6.69
N ILE A 47 2.65 7.72 7.72
CA ILE A 47 2.68 7.00 9.00
C ILE A 47 2.25 5.56 8.77
N ASN A 48 1.15 5.34 8.05
CA ASN A 48 0.66 4.00 7.75
C ASN A 48 1.68 3.19 6.94
N LEU A 49 2.28 3.80 5.93
CA LEU A 49 3.29 3.14 5.12
C LEU A 49 4.59 2.89 5.91
N SER A 50 5.03 3.85 6.75
CA SER A 50 6.18 3.68 7.64
C SER A 50 5.94 2.58 8.68
N LEU A 51 4.79 2.54 9.31
CA LEU A 51 4.40 1.49 10.24
C LEU A 51 4.40 0.14 9.55
N THR A 52 3.84 0.07 8.35
CA THR A 52 3.80 -1.11 7.50
C THR A 52 5.21 -1.57 7.12
N THR A 53 6.08 -0.63 6.75
CA THR A 53 7.45 -0.94 6.32
C THR A 53 8.42 -1.12 7.47
N SER A 54 8.14 -0.62 8.69
CA SER A 54 9.00 -0.79 9.87
C SER A 54 8.83 -2.10 10.60
N GLY A 55 7.77 -2.88 10.27
CA GLY A 55 7.47 -4.16 10.92
C GLY A 55 6.79 -4.01 12.28
N ALA A 56 6.37 -2.81 12.65
CA ALA A 56 5.46 -2.63 13.76
C ALA A 56 4.11 -3.24 13.37
N ASN A 57 3.91 -4.51 13.70
CA ASN A 57 2.60 -5.17 13.62
C ASN A 57 1.69 -4.54 14.67
N LEU A 58 1.01 -3.46 14.31
CA LEU A 58 -0.03 -2.89 15.16
C LEU A 58 -1.28 -3.79 15.20
N ASN A 59 -1.40 -4.71 14.26
CA ASN A 59 -2.44 -5.76 14.26
C ASN A 59 -1.80 -7.11 13.94
N SER A 60 -1.52 -7.89 14.96
CA SER A 60 -1.20 -9.31 14.84
C SER A 60 -2.42 -10.18 14.45
N SER A 61 -3.61 -9.57 14.37
CA SER A 61 -4.83 -10.24 13.92
C SER A 61 -5.05 -9.99 12.43
N LEU A 62 -5.38 -11.04 11.70
CA LEU A 62 -5.90 -10.95 10.34
C LEU A 62 -7.08 -9.96 10.31
N PRO A 63 -7.23 -9.17 9.23
CA PRO A 63 -8.40 -8.32 9.08
C PRO A 63 -9.67 -9.11 9.35
N GLN A 64 -10.60 -8.53 10.12
CA GLN A 64 -11.86 -9.22 10.52
C GLN A 64 -12.68 -9.73 9.32
N GLN A 65 -12.43 -9.20 8.12
CA GLN A 65 -13.07 -9.63 6.87
C GLN A 65 -12.47 -10.90 6.27
N VAL A 66 -11.31 -11.37 6.74
CA VAL A 66 -10.76 -12.66 6.31
C VAL A 66 -11.42 -13.75 7.13
N SER A 67 -12.41 -14.43 6.53
CA SER A 67 -13.13 -15.49 7.20
C SER A 67 -12.26 -16.73 7.41
N PRO A 68 -12.50 -17.52 8.48
CA PRO A 68 -11.81 -18.79 8.69
C PRO A 68 -11.94 -19.75 7.50
N GLY A 69 -13.06 -19.67 6.76
CA GLY A 69 -13.26 -20.47 5.54
C GLY A 69 -12.29 -20.13 4.42
N LEU A 70 -11.97 -18.85 4.22
CA LEU A 70 -10.96 -18.42 3.25
C LEU A 70 -9.56 -18.90 3.62
N LEU A 71 -9.22 -18.90 4.93
CA LEU A 71 -7.94 -19.42 5.42
C LEU A 71 -7.84 -20.93 5.19
N LEU A 72 -8.91 -21.66 5.44
CA LEU A 72 -8.95 -23.12 5.18
C LEU A 72 -8.80 -23.40 3.69
N GLN A 73 -9.45 -22.60 2.83
CA GLN A 73 -9.32 -22.73 1.38
C GLN A 73 -7.89 -22.45 0.93
N ALA A 74 -7.24 -21.39 1.43
CA ALA A 74 -5.83 -21.08 1.14
C ALA A 74 -4.91 -22.23 1.60
N SER A 75 -5.12 -22.76 2.80
CA SER A 75 -4.38 -23.92 3.32
C SER A 75 -4.53 -25.15 2.42
N ASN A 76 -5.74 -25.40 1.92
CA ASN A 76 -5.98 -26.52 0.98
C ASN A 76 -5.24 -26.34 -0.34
N HIS A 77 -5.15 -25.11 -0.87
CA HIS A 77 -4.37 -24.84 -2.08
C HIS A 77 -2.87 -25.09 -1.86
N ILE A 78 -2.32 -24.64 -0.73
CA ILE A 78 -0.93 -24.90 -0.37
C ILE A 78 -0.68 -26.41 -0.20
N ASN A 79 -1.54 -27.11 0.50
CA ASN A 79 -1.41 -28.56 0.70
C ASN A 79 -1.47 -29.33 -0.62
N ARG A 80 -2.34 -28.95 -1.54
CA ARG A 80 -2.41 -29.55 -2.87
C ARG A 80 -1.14 -29.32 -3.68
N SER A 81 -0.49 -28.18 -3.53
CA SER A 81 0.79 -27.89 -4.20
C SER A 81 1.92 -28.83 -3.74
N ASN A 82 1.79 -29.48 -2.58
CA ASN A 82 2.76 -30.47 -2.10
C ASN A 82 2.71 -31.77 -2.92
N THR A 83 1.57 -32.10 -3.50
CA THR A 83 1.41 -33.29 -4.36
C THR A 83 1.76 -33.01 -5.82
N ASN A 84 1.71 -31.74 -6.24
CA ASN A 84 2.13 -31.30 -7.55
C ASN A 84 3.15 -30.14 -7.40
N PRO A 85 4.44 -30.46 -7.22
CA PRO A 85 5.45 -29.49 -6.81
C PRO A 85 5.78 -28.41 -7.83
N MET A 86 5.39 -28.57 -9.09
CA MET A 86 5.57 -27.53 -10.12
C MET A 86 4.19 -27.12 -10.64
N GLY A 87 3.72 -25.95 -10.26
CA GLY A 87 2.45 -25.47 -10.75
C GLY A 87 1.86 -24.31 -9.97
N GLN A 88 0.69 -23.91 -10.43
CA GLN A 88 -0.06 -22.82 -9.82
C GLN A 88 -0.67 -23.24 -8.48
N VAL A 89 -0.59 -22.32 -7.52
CA VAL A 89 -1.15 -22.49 -6.17
C VAL A 89 -2.36 -21.58 -6.01
N GLY A 90 -3.54 -22.14 -6.07
CA GLY A 90 -4.78 -21.39 -5.95
C GLY A 90 -5.26 -20.77 -7.27
N PRO A 91 -6.24 -19.85 -7.20
CA PRO A 91 -6.82 -19.18 -8.36
C PRO A 91 -5.95 -18.00 -8.84
N ASP A 92 -6.30 -17.50 -10.01
CA ASP A 92 -5.81 -16.20 -10.49
C ASP A 92 -6.53 -15.08 -9.75
N PHE A 93 -5.82 -13.99 -9.50
CA PHE A 93 -6.36 -12.80 -8.87
C PHE A 93 -6.29 -11.64 -9.86
N GLN A 94 -7.45 -11.09 -10.23
CA GLN A 94 -7.48 -9.86 -11.02
C GLN A 94 -7.15 -8.66 -10.13
N VAL A 95 -6.22 -7.83 -10.58
CA VAL A 95 -5.73 -6.66 -9.83
C VAL A 95 -5.49 -5.48 -10.75
N THR A 96 -5.43 -4.28 -10.15
CA THR A 96 -4.77 -3.10 -10.73
C THR A 96 -3.44 -2.91 -10.02
N LEU A 97 -2.36 -2.81 -10.78
CA LEU A 97 -1.00 -2.69 -10.25
C LEU A 97 -0.55 -1.24 -10.21
N TYR A 98 -0.09 -0.80 -9.05
CA TYR A 98 0.47 0.53 -8.83
C TYR A 98 1.89 0.46 -8.28
N SER A 99 2.76 1.33 -8.78
CA SER A 99 4.05 1.61 -8.15
C SER A 99 3.97 2.83 -7.24
N VAL A 100 4.73 2.79 -6.14
CA VAL A 100 4.81 3.86 -5.15
C VAL A 100 6.15 4.55 -5.25
N PHE A 101 6.11 5.86 -5.32
CA PHE A 101 7.30 6.71 -5.37
C PHE A 101 7.32 7.67 -4.20
N TYR A 102 8.52 7.83 -3.60
CA TYR A 102 8.77 8.80 -2.54
C TYR A 102 9.57 9.96 -3.12
N HIS A 103 9.02 11.16 -3.02
CA HIS A 103 9.72 12.39 -3.35
C HIS A 103 10.10 13.11 -2.07
N MET A 104 11.38 13.42 -1.88
CA MET A 104 11.85 14.33 -0.85
C MET A 104 12.04 15.70 -1.49
N ASP A 105 11.12 16.63 -1.24
CA ASP A 105 11.29 18.03 -1.66
C ASP A 105 12.35 18.67 -0.76
N GLN A 106 13.51 18.96 -1.33
CA GLN A 106 14.64 19.62 -0.65
C GLN A 106 14.51 21.15 -0.63
N GLU A 107 13.46 21.72 -1.21
CA GLU A 107 13.27 23.17 -1.23
C GLU A 107 12.59 23.67 0.05
N ASN A 108 13.32 24.48 0.82
CA ASN A 108 12.91 25.21 2.02
C ASN A 108 12.63 24.38 3.28
N SER A 109 13.70 24.12 4.08
CA SER A 109 13.74 23.88 5.55
C SER A 109 12.56 23.15 6.26
N LYS A 110 11.54 22.70 5.52
CA LYS A 110 10.50 21.76 5.94
C LYS A 110 10.44 20.66 4.89
N SER A 111 11.18 19.58 5.13
CA SER A 111 11.12 18.40 4.27
C SER A 111 9.67 17.87 4.19
N LYS A 112 8.96 18.24 3.13
CA LYS A 112 7.69 17.59 2.80
C LYS A 112 8.01 16.33 2.02
N THR A 113 7.80 15.19 2.62
CA THR A 113 7.84 13.92 1.90
C THR A 113 6.49 13.73 1.20
N ARG A 114 6.49 13.58 -0.12
CA ARG A 114 5.30 13.31 -0.90
C ARG A 114 5.32 11.88 -1.41
N VAL A 115 4.20 11.18 -1.30
CA VAL A 115 4.00 9.86 -1.91
C VAL A 115 3.17 10.06 -3.16
N ASP A 116 3.70 9.62 -4.28
CA ASP A 116 2.98 9.59 -5.55
C ASP A 116 2.79 8.13 -5.98
N TRP A 117 1.69 7.87 -6.65
CA TRP A 117 1.33 6.58 -7.20
C TRP A 117 1.36 6.67 -8.71
N LYS A 118 1.91 5.65 -9.33
CA LYS A 118 1.82 5.44 -10.78
C LYS A 118 1.08 4.14 -11.01
N GLU A 119 0.03 4.17 -11.80
CA GLU A 119 -0.58 2.96 -12.31
C GLU A 119 0.36 2.34 -13.36
N ASP A 120 0.76 1.10 -13.12
CA ASP A 120 1.61 0.35 -14.04
C ASP A 120 0.77 -0.52 -14.98
N MET A 121 -0.24 -1.21 -14.43
CA MET A 121 -1.16 -2.05 -15.18
C MET A 121 -2.58 -1.84 -14.66
N LYS A 122 -3.48 -1.38 -15.50
CA LYS A 122 -4.89 -1.17 -15.13
C LYS A 122 -5.62 -2.48 -14.86
N LYS A 123 -5.32 -3.49 -15.65
CA LYS A 123 -5.82 -4.85 -15.47
C LYS A 123 -4.67 -5.83 -15.60
N ALA A 124 -4.51 -6.66 -14.60
CA ALA A 124 -3.52 -7.72 -14.58
C ALA A 124 -4.04 -8.92 -13.81
N PHE A 125 -3.48 -10.09 -14.08
CA PHE A 125 -3.71 -11.30 -13.32
C PHE A 125 -2.46 -11.67 -12.54
N VAL A 126 -2.64 -11.92 -11.24
CA VAL A 126 -1.59 -12.40 -10.34
C VAL A 126 -1.83 -13.88 -10.07
N LYS A 127 -0.80 -14.69 -10.34
CA LYS A 127 -0.76 -16.11 -10.05
C LYS A 127 0.33 -16.40 -9.03
N VAL A 128 0.05 -17.27 -8.06
CA VAL A 128 1.07 -17.82 -7.18
C VAL A 128 1.57 -19.11 -7.79
N MET A 129 2.86 -19.16 -8.09
CA MET A 129 3.50 -20.36 -8.66
C MET A 129 4.44 -20.98 -7.65
N ARG A 130 4.44 -22.29 -7.56
CA ARG A 130 5.48 -23.03 -6.85
C ARG A 130 6.60 -23.38 -7.81
N THR A 131 7.81 -22.97 -7.46
CA THR A 131 9.03 -23.13 -8.27
C THR A 131 10.13 -23.76 -7.42
N PRO A 132 10.01 -25.07 -7.08
CA PRO A 132 10.98 -25.74 -6.24
C PRO A 132 12.33 -25.80 -6.94
N SER A 133 13.40 -25.66 -6.15
CA SER A 133 14.79 -25.86 -6.59
C SER A 133 15.41 -27.01 -5.79
N ASP A 134 16.56 -27.50 -6.25
CA ASP A 134 17.30 -28.56 -5.54
C ASP A 134 17.66 -28.19 -4.10
N THR A 135 17.75 -26.89 -3.81
CA THR A 135 18.09 -26.37 -2.48
C THR A 135 16.88 -25.91 -1.68
N ASP A 136 15.71 -25.72 -2.31
CA ASP A 136 14.52 -25.21 -1.67
C ASP A 136 13.25 -25.81 -2.29
N ALA A 137 12.68 -26.78 -1.61
CA ALA A 137 11.45 -27.46 -2.03
C ALA A 137 10.20 -26.57 -1.92
N TYR A 138 10.26 -25.46 -1.20
CA TYR A 138 9.14 -24.58 -0.89
C TYR A 138 9.34 -23.16 -1.44
N SER A 139 9.98 -23.03 -2.60
CA SER A 139 10.12 -21.76 -3.30
C SER A 139 8.83 -21.40 -4.03
N TYR A 140 8.42 -20.13 -3.95
CA TYR A 140 7.23 -19.60 -4.60
C TYR A 140 7.53 -18.26 -5.26
N GLU A 141 6.80 -17.97 -6.34
CA GLU A 141 6.86 -16.69 -7.02
C GLU A 141 5.47 -16.17 -7.35
N LEU A 142 5.34 -14.85 -7.46
CA LEU A 142 4.18 -14.19 -8.04
C LEU A 142 4.47 -13.93 -9.51
N GLN A 143 3.64 -14.45 -10.39
CA GLN A 143 3.62 -14.09 -11.81
C GLN A 143 2.49 -13.10 -12.03
N ILE A 144 2.81 -11.95 -12.61
CA ILE A 144 1.88 -10.87 -12.89
C ILE A 144 1.86 -10.68 -14.40
N GLU A 145 0.71 -10.84 -15.00
CA GLU A 145 0.50 -10.75 -16.44
C GLU A 145 -0.51 -9.64 -16.74
N GLN A 146 -0.13 -8.67 -17.54
CA GLN A 146 -1.03 -7.61 -18.00
C GLN A 146 -2.11 -8.19 -18.92
N ASP A 147 -3.34 -7.68 -18.77
CA ASP A 147 -4.47 -8.00 -19.65
C ASP A 147 -4.91 -6.72 -20.37
N PHE A 148 -4.85 -6.75 -21.70
CA PHE A 148 -5.27 -5.63 -22.55
C PHE A 148 -6.79 -5.48 -22.68
N ASP A 149 -7.57 -6.41 -22.15
CA ASP A 149 -9.01 -6.24 -22.00
C ASP A 149 -9.34 -5.33 -20.80
N ASP A 150 -8.71 -4.15 -20.77
CA ASP A 150 -8.81 -3.16 -19.70
C ASP A 150 -9.67 -1.95 -20.07
N GLY A 151 -10.30 -1.98 -21.25
CA GLY A 151 -11.13 -0.91 -21.79
C GLY A 151 -10.33 0.29 -22.35
N ARG A 152 -9.02 0.13 -22.58
CA ARG A 152 -8.15 1.09 -23.23
C ARG A 152 -7.77 0.66 -24.63
N TYR A 153 -7.32 1.62 -25.44
CA TYR A 153 -6.75 1.33 -26.74
C TYR A 153 -5.28 0.91 -26.57
N HIS A 154 -4.92 -0.21 -27.17
CA HIS A 154 -3.55 -0.73 -27.24
C HIS A 154 -3.14 -0.83 -28.71
N ASN A 155 -1.87 -0.52 -29.01
CA ASN A 155 -1.34 -0.65 -30.36
C ASN A 155 -1.16 -2.15 -30.70
N GLU A 156 -1.29 -2.49 -31.98
CA GLU A 156 -1.13 -3.88 -32.47
C GLU A 156 0.27 -4.45 -32.17
N ASP A 157 1.30 -3.59 -32.10
CA ASP A 157 2.67 -3.96 -31.80
C ASP A 157 2.98 -3.99 -30.29
N GLU A 158 2.04 -3.53 -29.44
CA GLU A 158 2.21 -3.51 -27.99
C GLU A 158 2.11 -4.93 -27.42
N LYS A 159 3.05 -5.30 -26.57
CA LYS A 159 3.06 -6.61 -25.92
C LYS A 159 2.62 -6.46 -24.47
N CYS A 160 1.78 -7.41 -24.02
CA CYS A 160 1.44 -7.50 -22.60
C CYS A 160 2.71 -7.58 -21.74
N GLN A 161 2.75 -6.76 -20.72
CA GLN A 161 3.85 -6.80 -19.76
C GLN A 161 3.68 -7.99 -18.83
N THR A 162 4.78 -8.64 -18.52
CA THR A 162 4.84 -9.71 -17.54
C THR A 162 5.89 -9.35 -16.48
N MET A 163 5.60 -9.66 -15.22
CA MET A 163 6.50 -9.45 -14.11
C MET A 163 6.51 -10.70 -13.25
N THR A 164 7.69 -11.13 -12.84
CA THR A 164 7.86 -12.20 -11.86
C THR A 164 8.53 -11.64 -10.61
N LEU A 165 7.98 -11.98 -9.46
CA LEU A 165 8.48 -11.57 -8.16
C LEU A 165 8.63 -12.80 -7.27
N ASN A 166 9.85 -13.07 -6.84
CA ASN A 166 10.12 -14.15 -5.91
C ASN A 166 9.64 -13.78 -4.50
N LEU A 167 8.93 -14.68 -3.83
CA LEU A 167 8.36 -14.39 -2.50
C LEU A 167 9.44 -14.10 -1.44
N ASN A 168 10.66 -14.61 -1.61
CA ASN A 168 11.79 -14.29 -0.73
C ASN A 168 12.25 -12.83 -0.85
N GLN A 169 11.95 -12.15 -1.94
CA GLN A 169 12.25 -10.72 -2.13
C GLN A 169 11.25 -9.80 -1.42
N ILE A 170 10.11 -10.35 -0.98
CA ILE A 170 9.11 -9.59 -0.26
C ILE A 170 9.54 -9.48 1.20
N VAL A 171 10.09 -8.33 1.57
CA VAL A 171 10.56 -8.08 2.94
C VAL A 171 9.44 -7.62 3.87
N LYS A 172 8.36 -7.05 3.33
CA LYS A 172 7.18 -6.65 4.10
C LYS A 172 5.91 -6.68 3.26
N LEU A 173 4.81 -6.98 3.94
CA LEU A 173 3.49 -7.09 3.38
C LEU A 173 2.50 -6.33 4.26
N TYR A 174 1.62 -5.55 3.64
CA TYR A 174 0.50 -4.88 4.28
C TYR A 174 -0.77 -5.08 3.48
N PHE A 175 -1.86 -5.36 4.19
CA PHE A 175 -3.19 -5.51 3.60
C PHE A 175 -4.16 -4.50 4.19
N SER A 176 -4.91 -3.82 3.33
CA SER A 176 -6.02 -2.95 3.71
C SER A 176 -7.28 -3.36 2.97
N VAL A 177 -8.41 -3.26 3.63
CA VAL A 177 -9.72 -3.56 3.03
C VAL A 177 -10.20 -2.48 2.07
N SER A 178 -9.56 -1.32 2.07
CA SER A 178 -9.85 -0.23 1.14
C SER A 178 -8.59 0.57 0.81
N GLY A 179 -8.61 1.23 -0.35
CA GLY A 179 -7.57 2.14 -0.81
C GLY A 179 -7.61 3.53 -0.18
N ASN A 180 -8.60 3.83 0.67
CA ASN A 180 -8.83 5.16 1.25
C ASN A 180 -7.61 5.72 1.99
N LEU A 181 -6.96 4.89 2.83
CA LEU A 181 -5.78 5.29 3.60
C LEU A 181 -4.58 5.66 2.73
N LEU A 182 -4.54 5.15 1.51
CA LEU A 182 -3.45 5.36 0.56
C LEU A 182 -3.83 6.37 -0.53
N LYS A 183 -5.06 6.93 -0.47
CA LYS A 183 -5.59 7.88 -1.46
C LYS A 183 -5.52 7.34 -2.91
N LEU A 184 -5.74 6.05 -3.08
CA LEU A 184 -5.78 5.42 -4.39
C LEU A 184 -7.06 5.81 -5.13
N PRO A 185 -7.05 5.82 -6.48
CA PRO A 185 -8.24 6.13 -7.28
C PRO A 185 -9.43 5.20 -6.98
N GLU A 186 -9.13 3.92 -6.73
CA GLU A 186 -10.11 2.88 -6.42
C GLU A 186 -10.21 2.68 -4.91
N GLN A 187 -10.90 3.62 -4.24
CA GLN A 187 -10.91 3.71 -2.78
C GLN A 187 -11.63 2.54 -2.10
N ASP A 188 -12.61 1.93 -2.76
CA ASP A 188 -13.45 0.87 -2.17
C ASP A 188 -12.83 -0.54 -2.33
N ASN A 189 -11.76 -0.67 -3.08
CA ASN A 189 -11.12 -1.95 -3.33
C ASN A 189 -10.10 -2.31 -2.24
N PRO A 190 -9.96 -3.60 -1.90
CA PRO A 190 -8.89 -4.08 -1.03
C PRO A 190 -7.52 -3.81 -1.66
N VAL A 191 -6.55 -3.47 -0.82
CA VAL A 191 -5.20 -3.14 -1.26
C VAL A 191 -4.19 -4.04 -0.57
N LEU A 192 -3.31 -4.64 -1.36
CA LEU A 192 -2.13 -5.35 -0.91
C LEU A 192 -0.89 -4.54 -1.28
N VAL A 193 -0.12 -4.12 -0.27
CA VAL A 193 1.14 -3.41 -0.47
C VAL A 193 2.30 -4.35 -0.17
N LEU A 194 3.20 -4.48 -1.13
CA LEU A 194 4.40 -5.31 -1.02
C LEU A 194 5.63 -4.40 -1.03
N LYS A 195 6.50 -4.55 -0.05
CA LYS A 195 7.85 -3.99 -0.09
C LYS A 195 8.81 -5.05 -0.59
N VAL A 196 9.41 -4.77 -1.71
CA VAL A 196 10.32 -5.69 -2.40
C VAL A 196 11.75 -5.19 -2.25
N ASP A 197 12.66 -6.06 -1.83
CA ASP A 197 14.10 -5.83 -1.90
C ASP A 197 14.67 -6.52 -3.14
N LYS A 198 15.00 -5.72 -4.15
CA LYS A 198 15.57 -6.22 -5.41
C LYS A 198 17.02 -6.68 -5.29
N ASN A 199 17.70 -6.36 -4.18
CA ASN A 199 19.07 -6.80 -3.94
C ASN A 199 19.15 -8.26 -3.44
N ILE A 200 18.02 -8.80 -2.97
CA ILE A 200 17.93 -10.22 -2.67
C ILE A 200 17.85 -10.94 -4.02
N GLU A 201 18.92 -11.65 -4.39
CA GLU A 201 18.94 -12.47 -5.58
C GLU A 201 17.81 -13.50 -5.49
N GLY A 202 16.83 -13.38 -6.38
CA GLY A 202 15.93 -14.49 -6.67
C GLY A 202 16.80 -15.59 -7.22
N LYS A 203 16.76 -16.80 -6.67
CA LYS A 203 17.50 -17.94 -7.19
C LYS A 203 17.11 -18.11 -8.67
N HIS A 204 17.96 -17.64 -9.57
CA HIS A 204 17.77 -17.84 -10.99
C HIS A 204 17.87 -19.35 -11.26
N THR A 205 16.78 -19.94 -11.73
CA THR A 205 16.87 -21.20 -12.47
C THR A 205 17.69 -20.89 -13.71
N GLY A 206 18.96 -21.31 -13.69
CA GLY A 206 19.82 -21.20 -14.85
C GLY A 206 19.20 -21.96 -16.00
N THR A 207 18.79 -21.25 -17.02
CA THR A 207 18.59 -21.80 -18.37
C THR A 207 19.96 -22.11 -18.96
N SER A 208 20.26 -23.38 -19.03
CA SER A 208 21.30 -23.91 -19.93
C SER A 208 20.72 -24.03 -21.32
#